data_8952b4731736d527103d6aceac3ba29f
#
_entry.id   8952b4731736d527103d6aceac3ba29f
#
_cell.length_a   1.000
_cell.length_b   1.000
_cell.length_c   1.000
_cell.angle_alpha   90.00
_cell.angle_beta   90.00
_cell.angle_gamma   90.00
#
_symmetry.space_group_name_H-M   'P 1'
#
loop_
_entity.id
_entity.type
_entity.pdbx_description
1 polymer ?
#
loop_
_entity_poly.entity_id
_entity_poly.type
_entity_poly.pdbx_seq_one_letter_code
_entity_poly.pdbx_strand_id
1 'polypeptide(L)'
;MGVFEGLKPEAVWGYFEEICQVPRPSKKEGKIIAYLLDWAKKHNLEAKRDDAGNVLIKKPATKGKENTPTVILQAHMDMVCEKNSDTVHDFDKDPIQPYVDGEWVRAKGTTLGADDGIGMAAQMAVLTSTDIAHGPIECLFTVDEETGLTGAFALQPGFLSGNILLNLDSEDEGEMFIGYKTEKTPAGAFAVKIQVKGLQGGHSGDDINKGRGNAIKILNRFLWDLNAKYGIRVSVLEGGNLRNAIARESFAVITFPEQHKESVRVDFNIYSAEMENVWKITEPGLQLALESTDVPGEVLTQESTNALVNALYACPHGVFSMSYRMPGLVETSTNLAAVRFNEPNNILITTSQRSDVNSEKFNIANMVESVFTLAGAKVEHGEGYPGWAPNPDSPVVKVAVKSRSCGLSMPDWSAVCSWRNTRIWIWFPSDRP
;
A
#
# COMPACT_ATOMS: atom_id res chain seq x y z
N MET A 1 28.59 -22.78 2.13
CA MET A 1 27.34 -22.35 2.80
C MET A 1 26.96 -21.02 2.20
N GLY A 2 25.75 -20.93 1.67
CA GLY A 2 25.21 -19.66 1.13
C GLY A 2 24.99 -18.65 2.25
N VAL A 3 25.04 -17.36 1.91
CA VAL A 3 24.85 -16.27 2.90
C VAL A 3 23.45 -16.34 3.54
N PHE A 4 22.48 -16.85 2.82
CA PHE A 4 21.07 -16.93 3.24
C PHE A 4 20.61 -18.35 3.61
N GLU A 5 21.55 -19.26 3.85
CA GLU A 5 21.22 -20.64 4.24
C GLU A 5 20.31 -20.67 5.49
N GLY A 6 19.19 -21.36 5.39
CA GLY A 6 18.19 -21.47 6.46
C GLY A 6 17.06 -20.44 6.43
N LEU A 7 17.15 -19.38 5.61
CA LEU A 7 16.05 -18.45 5.41
C LEU A 7 14.94 -19.07 4.54
N LYS A 8 13.70 -18.70 4.82
CA LYS A 8 12.51 -19.19 4.08
C LYS A 8 11.81 -18.03 3.39
N PRO A 9 11.28 -18.25 2.16
CA PRO A 9 11.37 -19.44 1.29
C PRO A 9 12.78 -19.63 0.70
N GLU A 10 13.34 -20.84 0.79
CA GLU A 10 14.72 -21.10 0.38
C GLU A 10 15.02 -20.71 -1.08
N ALA A 11 14.07 -21.00 -1.99
CA ALA A 11 14.25 -20.70 -3.41
C ALA A 11 14.38 -19.18 -3.67
N VAL A 12 13.59 -18.36 -2.98
CA VAL A 12 13.63 -16.89 -3.13
C VAL A 12 14.99 -16.37 -2.65
N TRP A 13 15.42 -16.76 -1.47
CA TRP A 13 16.69 -16.30 -0.93
C TRP A 13 17.89 -16.82 -1.73
N GLY A 14 17.81 -18.04 -2.26
CA GLY A 14 18.84 -18.59 -3.14
C GLY A 14 18.98 -17.77 -4.44
N TYR A 15 17.87 -17.43 -5.10
CA TYR A 15 17.91 -16.58 -6.29
C TYR A 15 18.31 -15.14 -5.98
N PHE A 16 17.91 -14.60 -4.84
CA PHE A 16 18.37 -13.28 -4.43
C PHE A 16 19.89 -13.24 -4.21
N GLU A 17 20.48 -14.31 -3.64
CA GLU A 17 21.94 -14.44 -3.52
C GLU A 17 22.61 -14.46 -4.90
N GLU A 18 22.04 -15.18 -5.88
CA GLU A 18 22.56 -15.19 -7.26
C GLU A 18 22.46 -13.80 -7.91
N ILE A 19 21.33 -13.10 -7.75
CA ILE A 19 21.11 -11.74 -8.28
C ILE A 19 22.12 -10.76 -7.69
N CYS A 20 22.44 -10.85 -6.41
CA CYS A 20 23.45 -10.01 -5.77
C CYS A 20 24.86 -10.16 -6.40
N GLN A 21 25.15 -11.27 -7.08
CA GLN A 21 26.41 -11.47 -7.78
C GLN A 21 26.46 -10.78 -9.15
N VAL A 22 25.34 -10.24 -9.65
CA VAL A 22 25.24 -9.65 -10.98
C VAL A 22 25.10 -8.13 -10.88
N PRO A 23 26.10 -7.33 -11.26
CA PRO A 23 25.99 -5.89 -11.33
C PRO A 23 24.83 -5.44 -12.24
N ARG A 24 23.97 -4.54 -11.72
CA ARG A 24 22.75 -4.11 -12.40
C ARG A 24 22.39 -2.64 -12.15
N PRO A 25 23.33 -1.69 -12.28
CA PRO A 25 23.00 -0.28 -12.13
C PRO A 25 22.02 0.18 -13.22
N SER A 26 21.13 1.13 -12.89
CA SER A 26 20.16 1.73 -13.83
C SER A 26 20.87 2.21 -15.11
N LYS A 27 20.27 1.98 -16.26
CA LYS A 27 20.79 2.26 -17.62
C LYS A 27 22.03 1.41 -18.02
N LYS A 28 22.41 0.43 -17.22
CA LYS A 28 23.56 -0.47 -17.49
C LYS A 28 23.21 -1.94 -17.22
N GLU A 29 21.95 -2.32 -17.40
CA GLU A 29 21.41 -3.64 -17.06
C GLU A 29 21.88 -4.79 -17.97
N GLY A 30 22.78 -4.54 -18.92
CA GLY A 30 23.23 -5.55 -19.89
C GLY A 30 23.69 -6.86 -19.26
N LYS A 31 24.32 -6.85 -18.06
CA LYS A 31 24.76 -8.05 -17.37
C LYS A 31 23.61 -8.86 -16.79
N ILE A 32 22.65 -8.20 -16.15
CA ILE A 32 21.49 -8.88 -15.56
C ILE A 32 20.54 -9.38 -16.64
N ILE A 33 20.40 -8.67 -17.75
CA ILE A 33 19.66 -9.13 -18.95
C ILE A 33 20.26 -10.43 -19.47
N ALA A 34 21.59 -10.46 -19.68
CA ALA A 34 22.30 -11.66 -20.16
C ALA A 34 22.13 -12.82 -19.17
N TYR A 35 22.25 -12.54 -17.87
CA TYR A 35 22.04 -13.53 -16.81
C TYR A 35 20.64 -14.15 -16.89
N LEU A 36 19.58 -13.33 -16.96
CA LEU A 36 18.20 -13.82 -17.00
C LEU A 36 17.91 -14.66 -18.25
N LEU A 37 18.43 -14.26 -19.41
CA LEU A 37 18.25 -15.03 -20.66
C LEU A 37 18.97 -16.37 -20.61
N ASP A 38 20.21 -16.41 -20.09
CA ASP A 38 20.96 -17.64 -19.91
C ASP A 38 20.35 -18.54 -18.84
N TRP A 39 19.83 -17.93 -17.75
CA TRP A 39 19.15 -18.64 -16.68
C TRP A 39 17.86 -19.30 -17.20
N ALA A 40 17.04 -18.59 -17.94
CA ALA A 40 15.82 -19.14 -18.57
C ALA A 40 16.13 -20.33 -19.49
N LYS A 41 17.19 -20.21 -20.30
CA LYS A 41 17.66 -21.29 -21.16
C LYS A 41 18.09 -22.53 -20.37
N LYS A 42 18.80 -22.37 -19.26
CA LYS A 42 19.22 -23.47 -18.36
C LYS A 42 18.02 -24.21 -17.76
N HIS A 43 16.93 -23.48 -17.50
CA HIS A 43 15.69 -24.03 -16.94
C HIS A 43 14.66 -24.47 -18.01
N ASN A 44 15.05 -24.48 -19.30
CA ASN A 44 14.18 -24.83 -20.43
C ASN A 44 12.90 -23.98 -20.52
N LEU A 45 12.98 -22.69 -20.18
CA LEU A 45 11.90 -21.73 -20.23
C LEU A 45 12.01 -20.87 -21.49
N GLU A 46 10.86 -20.52 -22.07
CA GLU A 46 10.81 -19.56 -23.17
C GLU A 46 11.13 -18.16 -22.63
N ALA A 47 12.09 -17.47 -23.24
CA ALA A 47 12.45 -16.11 -22.92
C ALA A 47 12.59 -15.25 -24.15
N LYS A 48 12.16 -14.00 -24.07
CA LYS A 48 12.38 -12.98 -25.11
C LYS A 48 12.74 -11.64 -24.49
N ARG A 49 13.44 -10.82 -25.27
CA ARG A 49 13.80 -9.45 -24.91
C ARG A 49 13.17 -8.49 -25.91
N ASP A 50 12.71 -7.33 -25.47
CA ASP A 50 12.31 -6.23 -26.34
C ASP A 50 13.47 -5.29 -26.68
N ASP A 51 13.20 -4.26 -27.50
CA ASP A 51 14.21 -3.30 -27.95
C ASP A 51 14.69 -2.38 -26.81
N ALA A 52 13.87 -2.14 -25.79
CA ALA A 52 14.24 -1.36 -24.63
C ALA A 52 15.15 -2.14 -23.66
N GLY A 53 15.10 -3.45 -23.71
CA GLY A 53 15.88 -4.32 -22.83
C GLY A 53 15.03 -5.11 -21.82
N ASN A 54 13.72 -4.90 -21.77
CA ASN A 54 12.84 -5.68 -20.93
C ASN A 54 12.91 -7.17 -21.29
N VAL A 55 12.93 -8.03 -20.27
CA VAL A 55 12.96 -9.48 -20.45
C VAL A 55 11.63 -10.07 -20.03
N LEU A 56 11.07 -10.94 -20.88
CA LEU A 56 9.87 -11.71 -20.59
C LEU A 56 10.21 -13.19 -20.57
N ILE A 57 9.93 -13.87 -19.46
CA ILE A 57 10.12 -15.33 -19.31
C ILE A 57 8.74 -15.96 -19.09
N LYS A 58 8.44 -17.03 -19.83
CA LYS A 58 7.14 -17.70 -19.80
C LYS A 58 7.22 -19.07 -19.15
N LYS A 59 6.22 -19.39 -18.35
CA LYS A 59 6.00 -20.72 -17.80
C LYS A 59 4.65 -21.25 -18.28
N PRO A 60 4.59 -22.42 -18.94
CA PRO A 60 3.32 -23.03 -19.34
C PRO A 60 2.49 -23.43 -18.11
N ALA A 61 1.18 -23.48 -18.28
CA ALA A 61 0.26 -23.89 -17.22
C ALA A 61 0.56 -25.32 -16.74
N THR A 62 0.27 -25.58 -15.47
CA THR A 62 0.23 -26.94 -14.95
C THR A 62 -0.95 -27.71 -15.54
N LYS A 63 -0.81 -29.04 -15.60
CA LYS A 63 -1.83 -29.92 -16.21
C LYS A 63 -3.21 -29.66 -15.63
N GLY A 64 -4.17 -29.39 -16.51
CA GLY A 64 -5.58 -29.10 -16.16
C GLY A 64 -5.85 -27.61 -15.82
N LYS A 65 -4.85 -26.72 -15.98
CA LYS A 65 -4.97 -25.27 -15.79
C LYS A 65 -4.73 -24.44 -17.07
N GLU A 66 -4.69 -25.09 -18.21
CA GLU A 66 -4.34 -24.47 -19.50
C GLU A 66 -5.34 -23.38 -19.94
N ASN A 67 -6.59 -23.49 -19.50
CA ASN A 67 -7.66 -22.53 -19.84
C ASN A 67 -7.86 -21.42 -18.78
N THR A 68 -6.99 -21.34 -17.77
CA THR A 68 -7.03 -20.22 -16.81
C THR A 68 -6.39 -18.96 -17.42
N PRO A 69 -6.80 -17.75 -17.02
CA PRO A 69 -6.17 -16.52 -17.47
C PRO A 69 -4.67 -16.52 -17.22
N THR A 70 -3.90 -15.96 -18.15
CA THR A 70 -2.47 -15.74 -17.99
C THR A 70 -2.25 -14.65 -16.95
N VAL A 71 -1.38 -14.94 -15.97
CA VAL A 71 -0.94 -13.97 -14.95
C VAL A 71 0.46 -13.48 -15.32
N ILE A 72 0.64 -12.17 -15.29
CA ILE A 72 1.94 -11.51 -15.44
C ILE A 72 2.44 -11.16 -14.03
N LEU A 73 3.66 -11.58 -13.69
CA LEU A 73 4.40 -11.07 -12.55
C LEU A 73 5.39 -10.05 -13.07
N GLN A 74 5.52 -8.90 -12.42
CA GLN A 74 6.43 -7.84 -12.86
C GLN A 74 7.34 -7.38 -11.72
N ALA A 75 8.61 -7.18 -12.03
CA ALA A 75 9.66 -6.62 -11.18
C ALA A 75 10.62 -5.82 -12.04
N HIS A 76 11.35 -4.83 -11.49
CA HIS A 76 12.42 -4.18 -12.23
C HIS A 76 13.78 -4.83 -11.96
N MET A 77 14.70 -4.75 -12.93
CA MET A 77 16.00 -5.41 -12.79
C MET A 77 17.14 -4.50 -12.36
N ASP A 78 17.01 -3.21 -12.47
CA ASP A 78 18.01 -2.25 -12.02
C ASP A 78 17.95 -2.02 -10.51
N MET A 79 18.85 -1.23 -9.97
CA MET A 79 18.88 -0.86 -8.56
C MET A 79 19.57 0.49 -8.37
N VAL A 80 19.21 1.21 -7.31
CA VAL A 80 19.93 2.39 -6.82
C VAL A 80 21.34 2.00 -6.39
N CYS A 81 22.34 2.68 -6.92
CA CYS A 81 23.77 2.41 -6.68
C CYS A 81 24.40 3.46 -5.77
N GLU A 82 24.26 3.30 -4.46
CA GLU A 82 24.83 4.16 -3.43
C GLU A 82 25.77 3.39 -2.50
N LYS A 83 26.82 4.06 -2.00
CA LYS A 83 27.77 3.47 -1.08
C LYS A 83 28.26 4.46 -0.04
N ASN A 84 28.74 3.96 1.09
CA ASN A 84 29.41 4.78 2.09
C ASN A 84 30.69 5.42 1.52
N SER A 85 31.03 6.60 1.99
CA SER A 85 32.20 7.37 1.49
C SER A 85 33.54 6.65 1.68
N ASP A 86 33.64 5.74 2.64
CA ASP A 86 34.81 4.94 2.96
C ASP A 86 34.82 3.57 2.26
N THR A 87 33.76 3.23 1.52
CA THR A 87 33.64 1.93 0.84
C THR A 87 34.23 1.99 -0.56
N VAL A 88 35.15 1.09 -0.86
CA VAL A 88 35.67 0.88 -2.21
C VAL A 88 34.80 -0.15 -2.91
N HIS A 89 34.00 0.28 -3.89
CA HIS A 89 33.09 -0.58 -4.66
C HIS A 89 32.83 0.05 -6.04
N ASP A 90 32.84 -0.76 -7.08
CA ASP A 90 32.51 -0.38 -8.46
C ASP A 90 31.24 -1.13 -8.89
N PHE A 91 30.08 -0.45 -8.86
CA PHE A 91 28.79 -1.05 -9.19
C PHE A 91 28.69 -1.58 -10.63
N ASP A 92 29.59 -1.18 -11.50
CA ASP A 92 29.65 -1.75 -12.86
C ASP A 92 30.33 -3.13 -12.90
N LYS A 93 31.08 -3.51 -11.84
CA LYS A 93 31.92 -4.71 -11.84
C LYS A 93 31.77 -5.61 -10.62
N ASP A 94 31.64 -5.00 -9.44
CA ASP A 94 31.73 -5.71 -8.18
C ASP A 94 30.34 -6.23 -7.76
N PRO A 95 30.24 -7.45 -7.22
CA PRO A 95 29.01 -7.98 -6.68
C PRO A 95 28.64 -7.30 -5.36
N ILE A 96 27.35 -7.17 -5.09
CA ILE A 96 26.88 -6.79 -3.76
C ILE A 96 27.25 -7.86 -2.75
N GLN A 97 27.66 -7.45 -1.55
CA GLN A 97 28.04 -8.35 -0.47
C GLN A 97 26.97 -8.35 0.63
N PRO A 98 25.89 -9.15 0.48
CA PRO A 98 24.85 -9.22 1.48
C PRO A 98 25.33 -10.00 2.71
N TYR A 99 24.69 -9.75 3.86
CA TYR A 99 24.86 -10.50 5.09
C TYR A 99 23.58 -10.44 5.94
N VAL A 100 23.40 -11.44 6.81
CA VAL A 100 22.29 -11.49 7.76
C VAL A 100 22.74 -10.81 9.06
N ASP A 101 21.93 -9.86 9.53
CA ASP A 101 22.12 -9.08 10.75
C ASP A 101 20.88 -9.23 11.66
N GLY A 102 20.84 -10.29 12.43
CA GLY A 102 19.66 -10.65 13.23
C GLY A 102 18.45 -10.97 12.36
N GLU A 103 17.42 -10.15 12.40
CA GLU A 103 16.19 -10.27 11.59
C GLU A 103 16.29 -9.50 10.26
N TRP A 104 17.42 -8.89 9.97
CA TRP A 104 17.62 -8.05 8.80
C TRP A 104 18.61 -8.67 7.84
N VAL A 105 18.41 -8.43 6.54
CA VAL A 105 19.41 -8.63 5.51
C VAL A 105 19.96 -7.26 5.10
N ARG A 106 21.28 -7.12 5.08
CA ARG A 106 21.99 -5.88 4.77
C ARG A 106 23.11 -6.11 3.76
N ALA A 107 23.62 -5.02 3.16
CA ALA A 107 24.83 -5.05 2.34
C ALA A 107 26.00 -4.35 3.04
N LYS A 108 27.23 -4.77 2.74
CA LYS A 108 28.44 -4.19 3.33
C LYS A 108 28.81 -2.88 2.66
N GLY A 109 28.38 -1.79 3.26
CA GLY A 109 28.75 -0.42 2.85
C GLY A 109 28.13 0.07 1.54
N THR A 110 27.19 -0.68 0.96
CA THR A 110 26.46 -0.33 -0.26
C THR A 110 24.95 -0.45 -0.06
N THR A 111 24.18 0.05 -1.01
CA THR A 111 22.77 -0.37 -1.19
C THR A 111 22.69 -1.88 -1.40
N LEU A 112 21.61 -2.52 -0.95
CA LEU A 112 21.40 -3.97 -1.05
C LEU A 112 20.78 -4.36 -2.40
N GLY A 113 19.94 -3.49 -2.96
CA GLY A 113 19.13 -3.78 -4.16
C GLY A 113 18.07 -4.84 -3.90
N ALA A 114 17.46 -4.86 -2.69
CA ALA A 114 16.30 -5.69 -2.42
C ALA A 114 15.10 -5.19 -3.23
N ASP A 115 15.01 -3.91 -3.41
CA ASP A 115 14.21 -3.19 -4.37
C ASP A 115 14.91 -3.26 -5.75
N ASP A 116 14.32 -3.86 -6.81
CA ASP A 116 13.30 -4.90 -6.70
C ASP A 116 13.90 -6.30 -6.98
N GLY A 117 15.11 -6.51 -6.46
CA GLY A 117 15.83 -7.80 -6.56
C GLY A 117 15.09 -8.95 -5.88
N ILE A 118 14.30 -8.66 -4.82
CA ILE A 118 13.53 -9.70 -4.13
C ILE A 118 12.31 -10.10 -4.97
N GLY A 119 11.66 -9.17 -5.65
CA GLY A 119 10.59 -9.45 -6.62
C GLY A 119 11.10 -10.25 -7.80
N MET A 120 12.30 -9.92 -8.33
CA MET A 120 12.95 -10.76 -9.34
C MET A 120 13.18 -12.19 -8.83
N ALA A 121 13.72 -12.36 -7.62
CA ALA A 121 13.98 -13.65 -7.01
C ALA A 121 12.68 -14.46 -6.79
N ALA A 122 11.61 -13.80 -6.37
CA ALA A 122 10.28 -14.41 -6.24
C ALA A 122 9.76 -14.91 -7.59
N GLN A 123 9.89 -14.13 -8.67
CA GLN A 123 9.54 -14.57 -10.03
C GLN A 123 10.33 -15.81 -10.45
N MET A 124 11.65 -15.82 -10.20
CA MET A 124 12.51 -16.96 -10.53
C MET A 124 12.12 -18.21 -9.72
N ALA A 125 11.77 -18.05 -8.45
CA ALA A 125 11.27 -19.14 -7.61
C ALA A 125 9.93 -19.70 -8.13
N VAL A 126 9.00 -18.86 -8.55
CA VAL A 126 7.75 -19.28 -9.18
C VAL A 126 8.01 -19.99 -10.52
N LEU A 127 8.90 -19.45 -11.36
CA LEU A 127 9.26 -20.06 -12.64
C LEU A 127 9.82 -21.47 -12.50
N THR A 128 10.57 -21.77 -11.44
CA THR A 128 11.19 -23.10 -11.22
C THR A 128 10.37 -24.01 -10.29
N SER A 129 9.33 -23.50 -9.62
CA SER A 129 8.51 -24.31 -8.74
C SER A 129 7.83 -25.48 -9.49
N THR A 130 7.71 -26.63 -8.83
CA THR A 130 7.05 -27.83 -9.38
C THR A 130 5.83 -28.26 -8.56
N ASP A 131 5.60 -27.62 -7.44
CA ASP A 131 4.58 -27.94 -6.43
C ASP A 131 3.40 -26.95 -6.40
N ILE A 132 3.46 -25.88 -7.19
CA ILE A 132 2.41 -24.87 -7.30
C ILE A 132 1.54 -25.18 -8.53
N ALA A 133 0.23 -25.33 -8.34
CA ALA A 133 -0.73 -25.46 -9.44
C ALA A 133 -1.08 -24.05 -9.97
N HIS A 134 -0.80 -23.78 -11.26
CA HIS A 134 -0.98 -22.45 -11.85
C HIS A 134 -1.43 -22.51 -13.32
N GLY A 135 -2.06 -21.43 -13.79
CA GLY A 135 -2.29 -21.16 -15.23
C GLY A 135 -0.99 -20.75 -15.93
N PRO A 136 -1.07 -20.30 -17.18
CA PRO A 136 0.10 -19.73 -17.86
C PRO A 136 0.63 -18.54 -17.04
N ILE A 137 1.96 -18.43 -16.89
CA ILE A 137 2.62 -17.32 -16.19
C ILE A 137 3.57 -16.62 -17.15
N GLU A 138 3.56 -15.32 -17.13
CA GLU A 138 4.52 -14.43 -17.77
C GLU A 138 5.27 -13.65 -16.68
N CYS A 139 6.59 -13.77 -16.61
CA CYS A 139 7.42 -12.98 -15.71
C CYS A 139 8.11 -11.88 -16.50
N LEU A 140 7.72 -10.65 -16.26
CA LEU A 140 8.25 -9.44 -16.87
C LEU A 140 9.30 -8.82 -15.95
N PHE A 141 10.49 -8.60 -16.48
CA PHE A 141 11.60 -7.91 -15.83
C PHE A 141 11.87 -6.62 -16.63
N THR A 142 11.59 -5.46 -16.02
CA THR A 142 11.74 -4.16 -16.67
C THR A 142 13.11 -3.55 -16.40
N VAL A 143 13.58 -2.66 -17.28
CA VAL A 143 14.82 -1.89 -17.13
C VAL A 143 14.53 -0.47 -16.68
N ASP A 144 15.53 0.18 -16.03
CA ASP A 144 15.58 1.60 -15.75
C ASP A 144 14.31 2.14 -15.06
N GLU A 145 13.89 1.46 -13.99
CA GLU A 145 12.78 1.90 -13.14
C GLU A 145 13.21 3.13 -12.34
N GLU A 146 14.29 3.00 -11.59
CA GLU A 146 14.83 3.91 -10.57
C GLU A 146 15.19 5.33 -11.08
N THR A 147 15.33 5.50 -12.41
CA THR A 147 15.70 6.80 -12.99
C THR A 147 14.70 7.35 -14.00
N GLY A 148 13.58 6.63 -14.28
CA GLY A 148 12.58 7.17 -15.18
C GLY A 148 11.60 6.18 -15.79
N LEU A 149 11.49 4.94 -15.30
CA LEU A 149 10.51 3.93 -15.77
C LEU A 149 10.59 3.65 -17.29
N THR A 150 11.79 3.86 -17.89
CA THR A 150 11.91 3.87 -19.37
C THR A 150 11.57 2.51 -19.97
N GLY A 151 11.86 1.40 -19.27
CA GLY A 151 11.47 0.06 -19.69
C GLY A 151 9.96 -0.13 -19.74
N ALA A 152 9.26 0.30 -18.68
CA ALA A 152 7.81 0.17 -18.61
C ALA A 152 7.10 1.00 -19.68
N PHE A 153 7.53 2.25 -19.90
CA PHE A 153 6.98 3.11 -20.97
C PHE A 153 7.25 2.62 -22.38
N ALA A 154 8.32 1.86 -22.59
CA ALA A 154 8.70 1.36 -23.90
C ALA A 154 7.94 0.08 -24.31
N LEU A 155 7.20 -0.55 -23.39
CA LEU A 155 6.45 -1.78 -23.68
C LEU A 155 5.49 -1.59 -24.84
N GLN A 156 5.60 -2.48 -25.85
CA GLN A 156 4.75 -2.42 -27.03
C GLN A 156 3.56 -3.37 -26.91
N PRO A 157 2.41 -3.01 -27.49
CA PRO A 157 1.25 -3.89 -27.60
C PRO A 157 1.64 -5.26 -28.18
N GLY A 158 1.20 -6.36 -27.54
CA GLY A 158 1.50 -7.72 -27.96
C GLY A 158 2.82 -8.29 -27.41
N PHE A 159 3.60 -7.54 -26.65
CA PHE A 159 4.76 -8.09 -25.92
C PHE A 159 4.31 -9.02 -24.80
N LEU A 160 3.26 -8.64 -24.08
CA LEU A 160 2.58 -9.45 -23.07
C LEU A 160 1.30 -10.08 -23.65
N SER A 161 0.89 -11.22 -23.14
CA SER A 161 -0.36 -11.89 -23.53
C SER A 161 -1.40 -11.95 -22.38
N GLY A 162 -0.95 -11.81 -21.14
CA GLY A 162 -1.82 -11.77 -19.97
C GLY A 162 -2.56 -10.44 -19.84
N ASN A 163 -3.66 -10.46 -19.10
CA ASN A 163 -4.46 -9.28 -18.73
C ASN A 163 -4.58 -9.08 -17.22
N ILE A 164 -3.89 -9.91 -16.42
CA ILE A 164 -3.75 -9.80 -14.99
C ILE A 164 -2.26 -9.58 -14.72
N LEU A 165 -1.90 -8.42 -14.20
CA LEU A 165 -0.51 -8.10 -13.84
C LEU A 165 -0.40 -7.92 -12.33
N LEU A 166 0.58 -8.60 -11.74
CA LEU A 166 0.99 -8.45 -10.35
C LEU A 166 2.38 -7.80 -10.35
N ASN A 167 2.45 -6.54 -9.94
CA ASN A 167 3.70 -5.86 -9.67
C ASN A 167 4.24 -6.32 -8.31
N LEU A 168 5.52 -6.69 -8.23
CA LEU A 168 6.15 -7.20 -7.01
C LEU A 168 7.02 -6.15 -6.31
N ASP A 169 6.95 -4.92 -6.79
CA ASP A 169 7.73 -3.77 -6.37
C ASP A 169 6.93 -2.92 -5.38
N SER A 170 6.54 -3.51 -4.25
CA SER A 170 5.82 -2.83 -3.18
C SER A 170 6.60 -2.94 -1.88
N GLU A 171 6.89 -1.79 -1.27
CA GLU A 171 7.73 -1.70 -0.08
C GLU A 171 6.95 -1.71 1.24
N ASP A 172 5.71 -1.24 1.23
CA ASP A 172 4.93 -0.98 2.44
C ASP A 172 3.75 -1.94 2.62
N GLU A 173 3.60 -2.35 3.85
CA GLU A 173 2.54 -3.24 4.35
C GLU A 173 1.16 -2.56 4.37
N GLY A 174 0.15 -3.19 3.78
CA GLY A 174 -1.24 -2.71 3.81
C GLY A 174 -1.54 -1.60 2.81
N GLU A 175 -0.77 -1.52 1.74
CA GLU A 175 -0.97 -0.59 0.64
C GLU A 175 -1.80 -1.20 -0.48
N MET A 176 -2.65 -0.38 -1.08
CA MET A 176 -3.52 -0.78 -2.19
C MET A 176 -3.31 0.16 -3.35
N PHE A 177 -2.97 -0.40 -4.50
CA PHE A 177 -2.77 0.34 -5.73
C PHE A 177 -3.97 0.16 -6.66
N ILE A 178 -4.61 1.27 -7.03
CA ILE A 178 -5.66 1.28 -8.03
C ILE A 178 -5.07 1.80 -9.33
N GLY A 179 -4.94 0.93 -10.33
CA GLY A 179 -4.69 1.36 -11.70
C GLY A 179 -5.92 2.10 -12.24
N TYR A 180 -5.75 3.29 -12.80
CA TYR A 180 -6.84 4.10 -13.34
C TYR A 180 -6.58 4.53 -14.77
N LYS A 181 -7.66 4.81 -15.49
CA LYS A 181 -7.60 5.38 -16.83
C LYS A 181 -7.85 6.87 -16.77
N THR A 182 -7.01 7.64 -17.47
CA THR A 182 -7.22 9.08 -17.69
C THR A 182 -7.83 9.34 -19.06
N GLU A 183 -8.44 10.50 -19.19
CA GLU A 183 -8.92 11.06 -20.45
C GLU A 183 -8.60 12.56 -20.50
N LYS A 184 -8.52 13.14 -21.69
CA LYS A 184 -8.44 14.60 -21.82
C LYS A 184 -9.68 15.24 -21.18
N THR A 185 -9.47 16.31 -20.45
CA THR A 185 -10.58 17.03 -19.83
C THR A 185 -11.64 17.40 -20.87
N PRO A 186 -12.91 17.04 -20.63
CA PRO A 186 -13.99 17.36 -21.57
C PRO A 186 -14.10 18.86 -21.85
N ALA A 187 -14.39 19.22 -23.11
CA ALA A 187 -14.58 20.61 -23.49
C ALA A 187 -15.77 21.24 -22.73
N GLY A 188 -15.64 22.51 -22.32
CA GLY A 188 -16.65 23.20 -21.53
C GLY A 188 -16.73 22.75 -20.06
N ALA A 189 -15.69 22.09 -19.57
CA ALA A 189 -15.54 21.77 -18.16
C ALA A 189 -15.12 23.00 -17.35
N PHE A 190 -15.64 23.08 -16.13
CA PHE A 190 -15.22 24.00 -15.08
C PHE A 190 -14.52 23.23 -13.98
N ALA A 191 -13.43 23.79 -13.40
CA ALA A 191 -12.66 23.12 -12.38
C ALA A 191 -12.72 23.83 -11.03
N VAL A 192 -12.79 23.02 -9.97
CA VAL A 192 -12.72 23.51 -8.58
C VAL A 192 -11.77 22.64 -7.77
N LYS A 193 -11.12 23.28 -6.81
CA LYS A 193 -10.38 22.64 -5.73
C LYS A 193 -11.25 22.64 -4.48
N ILE A 194 -11.47 21.49 -3.89
CA ILE A 194 -12.22 21.32 -2.63
C ILE A 194 -11.24 20.85 -1.58
N GLN A 195 -11.27 21.46 -0.40
CA GLN A 195 -10.37 21.14 0.71
C GLN A 195 -11.16 20.91 2.00
N VAL A 196 -10.69 19.92 2.77
CA VAL A 196 -11.08 19.67 4.16
C VAL A 196 -9.84 19.77 5.00
N LYS A 197 -9.85 20.64 6.03
CA LYS A 197 -8.70 20.88 6.90
C LYS A 197 -9.14 21.26 8.31
N GLY A 198 -8.16 21.39 9.22
CA GLY A 198 -8.40 21.83 10.59
C GLY A 198 -8.93 20.74 11.53
N LEU A 199 -8.93 19.47 11.10
CA LEU A 199 -9.28 18.35 11.97
C LEU A 199 -8.16 18.06 12.98
N GLN A 200 -8.54 17.51 14.14
CA GLN A 200 -7.58 17.17 15.21
C GLN A 200 -6.67 16.01 14.80
N GLY A 201 -7.21 15.04 14.03
CA GLY A 201 -6.51 13.81 13.74
C GLY A 201 -6.23 12.98 14.99
N GLY A 202 -5.20 12.15 14.97
CA GLY A 202 -4.78 11.35 16.12
C GLY A 202 -4.24 9.99 15.71
N HIS A 203 -3.83 9.20 16.71
CA HIS A 203 -3.33 7.87 16.50
C HIS A 203 -4.46 6.89 16.19
N SER A 204 -4.32 6.07 15.15
CA SER A 204 -5.38 5.14 14.70
C SER A 204 -5.69 4.00 15.68
N GLY A 205 -4.88 3.81 16.72
CA GLY A 205 -5.16 2.89 17.82
C GLY A 205 -5.80 3.60 19.00
N ASP A 206 -5.18 4.68 19.48
CA ASP A 206 -5.50 5.32 20.75
C ASP A 206 -6.63 6.35 20.68
N ASP A 207 -6.87 6.89 19.47
CA ASP A 207 -7.84 7.96 19.25
C ASP A 207 -9.01 7.58 18.36
N ILE A 208 -9.02 6.37 17.82
CA ILE A 208 -10.02 5.92 16.84
C ILE A 208 -11.47 5.91 17.39
N ASN A 209 -11.62 5.75 18.70
CA ASN A 209 -12.90 5.74 19.39
C ASN A 209 -13.31 7.11 19.97
N LYS A 210 -12.53 8.16 19.73
CA LYS A 210 -12.80 9.51 20.27
C LYS A 210 -13.73 10.34 19.38
N GLY A 211 -14.32 9.73 18.37
CA GLY A 211 -15.26 10.41 17.45
C GLY A 211 -14.61 11.48 16.58
N ARG A 212 -13.30 11.33 16.29
CA ARG A 212 -12.58 12.26 15.43
C ARG A 212 -12.93 12.06 13.95
N GLY A 213 -12.94 13.15 13.20
CA GLY A 213 -13.23 13.15 11.77
C GLY A 213 -12.05 12.64 10.95
N ASN A 214 -12.36 11.98 9.83
CA ASN A 214 -11.39 11.62 8.81
C ASN A 214 -11.62 12.51 7.59
N ALA A 215 -10.63 13.33 7.23
CA ALA A 215 -10.74 14.31 6.15
C ALA A 215 -11.05 13.67 4.79
N ILE A 216 -10.48 12.49 4.50
CA ILE A 216 -10.73 11.75 3.26
C ILE A 216 -12.21 11.35 3.18
N LYS A 217 -12.78 10.82 4.27
CA LYS A 217 -14.17 10.40 4.33
C LYS A 217 -15.12 11.60 4.20
N ILE A 218 -14.81 12.71 4.87
CA ILE A 218 -15.61 13.94 4.78
C ILE A 218 -15.56 14.49 3.35
N LEU A 219 -14.39 14.61 2.75
CA LEU A 219 -14.26 15.08 1.37
C LEU A 219 -14.98 14.16 0.39
N ASN A 220 -14.73 12.85 0.47
CA ASN A 220 -15.28 11.89 -0.48
C ASN A 220 -16.80 11.76 -0.40
N ARG A 221 -17.42 11.98 0.78
CA ARG A 221 -18.87 12.01 0.91
C ARG A 221 -19.48 13.10 0.01
N PHE A 222 -18.85 14.27 -0.06
CA PHE A 222 -19.31 15.33 -0.96
C PHE A 222 -19.03 15.01 -2.43
N LEU A 223 -17.86 14.44 -2.73
CA LEU A 223 -17.55 14.03 -4.11
C LEU A 223 -18.50 12.97 -4.64
N TRP A 224 -18.91 12.04 -3.78
CA TRP A 224 -19.89 11.00 -4.14
C TRP A 224 -21.25 11.60 -4.53
N ASP A 225 -21.74 12.56 -3.75
CA ASP A 225 -23.00 13.27 -4.02
C ASP A 225 -22.90 14.10 -5.31
N LEU A 226 -21.80 14.85 -5.50
CA LEU A 226 -21.56 15.60 -6.72
C LEU A 226 -21.44 14.70 -7.96
N ASN A 227 -20.83 13.54 -7.81
CA ASN A 227 -20.69 12.59 -8.90
C ASN A 227 -22.05 12.05 -9.34
N ALA A 228 -22.91 11.70 -8.39
CA ALA A 228 -24.26 11.24 -8.68
C ALA A 228 -25.13 12.32 -9.37
N LYS A 229 -24.95 13.61 -8.99
CA LYS A 229 -25.75 14.72 -9.52
C LYS A 229 -25.23 15.27 -10.84
N TYR A 230 -23.92 15.38 -10.99
CA TYR A 230 -23.30 16.18 -12.07
C TYR A 230 -22.31 15.42 -12.92
N GLY A 231 -22.00 14.16 -12.59
CA GLY A 231 -21.02 13.34 -13.34
C GLY A 231 -19.63 13.96 -13.35
N ILE A 232 -19.11 14.28 -12.17
CA ILE A 232 -17.79 14.89 -12.02
C ILE A 232 -16.68 14.00 -12.60
N ARG A 233 -15.52 14.62 -12.87
CA ARG A 233 -14.27 13.92 -13.12
C ARG A 233 -13.24 14.35 -12.06
N VAL A 234 -12.57 13.40 -11.46
CA VAL A 234 -11.48 13.67 -10.52
C VAL A 234 -10.18 13.82 -11.30
N SER A 235 -9.43 14.88 -11.03
CA SER A 235 -8.07 15.05 -11.55
C SER A 235 -7.04 14.60 -10.51
N VAL A 236 -7.23 14.97 -9.25
CA VAL A 236 -6.41 14.56 -8.13
C VAL A 236 -7.27 14.47 -6.87
N LEU A 237 -6.97 13.52 -6.00
CA LEU A 237 -7.52 13.40 -4.66
C LEU A 237 -6.40 12.95 -3.72
N GLU A 238 -6.09 13.78 -2.75
CA GLU A 238 -5.05 13.47 -1.76
C GLU A 238 -5.54 13.73 -0.34
N GLY A 239 -5.04 12.93 0.59
CA GLY A 239 -5.36 13.11 2.01
C GLY A 239 -4.60 12.15 2.89
N GLY A 240 -4.43 12.54 4.16
CA GLY A 240 -3.67 11.77 5.12
C GLY A 240 -2.16 11.74 4.83
N ASN A 241 -1.40 11.00 5.65
CA ASN A 241 0.05 10.90 5.48
C ASN A 241 0.60 9.57 6.04
N LEU A 242 0.38 9.28 7.30
CA LEU A 242 0.93 8.12 7.99
C LEU A 242 -0.14 7.05 8.22
N ARG A 243 0.18 5.78 8.00
CA ARG A 243 -0.74 4.64 8.18
C ARG A 243 -1.36 4.56 9.58
N ASN A 244 -0.62 4.99 10.60
CA ASN A 244 -1.05 4.97 11.99
C ASN A 244 -1.70 6.29 12.47
N ALA A 245 -2.00 7.21 11.56
CA ALA A 245 -2.66 8.48 11.84
C ALA A 245 -4.03 8.58 11.16
N ILE A 246 -4.99 9.23 11.84
CA ILE A 246 -6.28 9.61 11.26
C ILE A 246 -6.05 10.83 10.35
N ALA A 247 -6.53 10.79 9.12
CA ALA A 247 -6.31 11.84 8.13
C ALA A 247 -6.92 13.18 8.58
N ARG A 248 -6.06 14.21 8.77
CA ARG A 248 -6.44 15.55 9.25
C ARG A 248 -6.84 16.51 8.15
N GLU A 249 -6.30 16.28 6.96
CA GLU A 249 -6.47 17.13 5.79
C GLU A 249 -6.65 16.28 4.56
N SER A 250 -7.44 16.78 3.61
CA SER A 250 -7.62 16.17 2.31
C SER A 250 -8.05 17.24 1.31
N PHE A 251 -7.67 17.07 0.03
CA PHE A 251 -8.16 17.91 -1.04
C PHE A 251 -8.42 17.11 -2.31
N ALA A 252 -9.27 17.65 -3.16
CA ALA A 252 -9.48 17.13 -4.52
C ALA A 252 -9.58 18.27 -5.51
N VAL A 253 -9.08 18.04 -6.73
CA VAL A 253 -9.40 18.85 -7.91
C VAL A 253 -10.34 18.04 -8.77
N ILE A 254 -11.49 18.61 -9.04
CA ILE A 254 -12.52 17.99 -9.85
C ILE A 254 -12.96 18.90 -10.99
N THR A 255 -13.45 18.29 -12.05
CA THR A 255 -14.11 19.01 -13.16
C THR A 255 -15.55 18.53 -13.34
N PHE A 256 -16.40 19.41 -13.85
CA PHE A 256 -17.79 19.14 -14.20
C PHE A 256 -18.24 20.13 -15.29
N PRO A 257 -19.36 19.89 -16.00
CA PRO A 257 -19.87 20.81 -17.00
C PRO A 257 -20.11 22.21 -16.41
N GLU A 258 -19.62 23.26 -17.07
CA GLU A 258 -19.64 24.64 -16.57
C GLU A 258 -21.05 25.14 -16.20
N GLN A 259 -22.07 24.65 -16.89
CA GLN A 259 -23.48 24.97 -16.60
C GLN A 259 -23.91 24.66 -15.15
N HIS A 260 -23.20 23.78 -14.45
CA HIS A 260 -23.48 23.36 -13.06
C HIS A 260 -22.69 24.14 -12.01
N LYS A 261 -21.91 25.15 -12.43
CA LYS A 261 -21.03 25.93 -11.55
C LYS A 261 -21.74 26.48 -10.31
N GLU A 262 -22.88 27.14 -10.50
CA GLU A 262 -23.60 27.74 -9.38
C GLU A 262 -24.34 26.68 -8.54
N SER A 263 -24.83 25.60 -9.15
CA SER A 263 -25.44 24.48 -8.43
C SER A 263 -24.47 23.79 -7.51
N VAL A 264 -23.24 23.53 -7.99
CA VAL A 264 -22.16 22.94 -7.18
C VAL A 264 -21.78 23.83 -5.99
N ARG A 265 -21.76 25.17 -6.18
CA ARG A 265 -21.50 26.11 -5.09
C ARG A 265 -22.62 26.11 -4.04
N VAL A 266 -23.86 26.04 -4.48
CA VAL A 266 -25.00 25.94 -3.56
C VAL A 266 -24.92 24.64 -2.76
N ASP A 267 -24.72 23.51 -3.43
CA ASP A 267 -24.59 22.21 -2.77
C ASP A 267 -23.41 22.20 -1.79
N PHE A 268 -22.28 22.84 -2.14
CA PHE A 268 -21.14 22.98 -1.25
C PHE A 268 -21.47 23.75 0.03
N ASN A 269 -22.17 24.87 -0.08
CA ASN A 269 -22.57 25.69 1.08
C ASN A 269 -23.50 24.92 2.01
N ILE A 270 -24.45 24.17 1.45
CA ILE A 270 -25.35 23.30 2.22
C ILE A 270 -24.54 22.22 2.93
N TYR A 271 -23.68 21.51 2.19
CA TYR A 271 -22.83 20.46 2.72
C TYR A 271 -21.89 20.98 3.83
N SER A 272 -21.26 22.14 3.64
CA SER A 272 -20.38 22.76 4.63
C SER A 272 -21.12 23.02 5.95
N ALA A 273 -22.30 23.63 5.88
CA ALA A 273 -23.13 23.89 7.06
C ALA A 273 -23.58 22.60 7.77
N GLU A 274 -23.88 21.54 7.01
CA GLU A 274 -24.20 20.22 7.59
C GLU A 274 -22.99 19.64 8.31
N MET A 275 -21.81 19.66 7.69
CA MET A 275 -20.59 19.11 8.28
C MET A 275 -20.14 19.89 9.52
N GLU A 276 -20.21 21.21 9.50
CA GLU A 276 -19.96 22.05 10.67
C GLU A 276 -20.90 21.67 11.84
N ASN A 277 -22.18 21.43 11.56
CA ASN A 277 -23.12 21.01 12.60
C ASN A 277 -22.85 19.59 13.12
N VAL A 278 -22.50 18.63 12.24
CA VAL A 278 -22.17 17.24 12.62
C VAL A 278 -20.94 17.19 13.50
N TRP A 279 -19.91 17.93 13.13
CA TRP A 279 -18.58 17.82 13.73
C TRP A 279 -18.26 18.88 14.78
N LYS A 280 -19.15 19.82 15.06
CA LYS A 280 -18.91 20.98 15.96
C LYS A 280 -18.36 20.63 17.35
N ILE A 281 -18.66 19.44 17.87
CA ILE A 281 -18.24 19.01 19.20
C ILE A 281 -16.86 18.37 19.18
N THR A 282 -16.65 17.45 18.24
CA THR A 282 -15.42 16.65 18.17
C THR A 282 -14.35 17.27 17.29
N GLU A 283 -14.73 18.13 16.34
CA GLU A 283 -13.84 18.80 15.39
C GLU A 283 -14.15 20.30 15.25
N PRO A 284 -14.03 21.09 16.33
CA PRO A 284 -14.40 22.51 16.30
C PRO A 284 -13.54 23.36 15.37
N GLY A 285 -12.39 22.81 14.91
CA GLY A 285 -11.49 23.44 13.94
C GLY A 285 -11.78 23.11 12.48
N LEU A 286 -12.80 22.27 12.18
CA LEU A 286 -13.12 21.84 10.82
C LEU A 286 -13.36 23.04 9.92
N GLN A 287 -12.70 23.04 8.77
CA GLN A 287 -12.87 24.02 7.70
C GLN A 287 -13.03 23.28 6.36
N LEU A 288 -14.05 23.69 5.62
CA LEU A 288 -14.23 23.28 4.23
C LEU A 288 -14.04 24.52 3.33
N ALA A 289 -13.37 24.32 2.21
CA ALA A 289 -13.18 25.39 1.20
C ALA A 289 -13.42 24.85 -0.19
N LEU A 290 -14.03 25.68 -1.06
CA LEU A 290 -14.19 25.42 -2.48
C LEU A 290 -13.72 26.64 -3.25
N GLU A 291 -12.71 26.43 -4.09
CA GLU A 291 -12.08 27.48 -4.88
C GLU A 291 -12.08 27.09 -6.35
N SER A 292 -12.30 28.08 -7.23
CA SER A 292 -12.09 27.87 -8.67
C SER A 292 -10.61 27.69 -8.94
N THR A 293 -10.26 26.78 -9.84
CA THR A 293 -8.88 26.53 -10.25
C THR A 293 -8.77 26.41 -11.76
N ASP A 294 -7.55 26.38 -12.28
CA ASP A 294 -7.30 26.12 -13.69
C ASP A 294 -7.81 24.73 -14.06
N VAL A 295 -8.35 24.62 -15.27
CA VAL A 295 -8.85 23.35 -15.79
C VAL A 295 -7.66 22.43 -16.10
N PRO A 296 -7.53 21.27 -15.44
CA PRO A 296 -6.43 20.33 -15.71
C PRO A 296 -6.51 19.78 -17.13
N GLY A 297 -5.37 19.42 -17.71
CA GLY A 297 -5.31 18.84 -19.05
C GLY A 297 -5.92 17.44 -19.14
N GLU A 298 -5.77 16.67 -18.05
CA GLU A 298 -6.26 15.30 -17.92
C GLU A 298 -7.03 15.09 -16.61
N VAL A 299 -7.97 14.17 -16.66
CA VAL A 299 -8.82 13.75 -15.54
C VAL A 299 -9.03 12.25 -15.58
N LEU A 300 -9.43 11.65 -14.49
CA LEU A 300 -9.90 10.26 -14.49
C LEU A 300 -11.09 10.11 -15.44
N THR A 301 -11.18 8.99 -16.14
CA THR A 301 -12.41 8.64 -16.87
C THR A 301 -13.61 8.58 -15.91
N GLN A 302 -14.84 8.62 -16.43
CA GLN A 302 -16.04 8.48 -15.58
C GLN A 302 -16.02 7.15 -14.82
N GLU A 303 -15.61 6.08 -15.48
CA GLU A 303 -15.51 4.74 -14.88
C GLU A 303 -14.54 4.74 -13.70
N SER A 304 -13.33 5.27 -13.90
CA SER A 304 -12.32 5.37 -12.84
C SER A 304 -12.75 6.31 -11.70
N THR A 305 -13.39 7.44 -12.02
CA THR A 305 -13.96 8.34 -11.01
C THR A 305 -15.02 7.63 -10.18
N ASN A 306 -15.94 6.88 -10.83
CA ASN A 306 -16.99 6.13 -10.15
C ASN A 306 -16.39 5.05 -9.23
N ALA A 307 -15.43 4.30 -9.73
CA ALA A 307 -14.76 3.25 -8.97
C ALA A 307 -14.08 3.81 -7.71
N LEU A 308 -13.26 4.86 -7.87
CA LEU A 308 -12.56 5.51 -6.76
C LEU A 308 -13.52 6.07 -5.70
N VAL A 309 -14.47 6.89 -6.13
CA VAL A 309 -15.39 7.58 -5.21
C VAL A 309 -16.27 6.58 -4.46
N ASN A 310 -16.78 5.53 -5.14
CA ASN A 310 -17.56 4.47 -4.50
C ASN A 310 -16.71 3.62 -3.54
N ALA A 311 -15.49 3.25 -3.91
CA ALA A 311 -14.61 2.48 -3.04
C ALA A 311 -14.26 3.25 -1.76
N LEU A 312 -13.88 4.52 -1.88
CA LEU A 312 -13.61 5.38 -0.71
C LEU A 312 -14.86 5.61 0.14
N TYR A 313 -16.06 5.67 -0.46
CA TYR A 313 -17.31 5.80 0.28
C TYR A 313 -17.62 4.54 1.08
N ALA A 314 -17.53 3.38 0.45
CA ALA A 314 -17.83 2.07 1.04
C ALA A 314 -16.73 1.58 2.01
N CYS A 315 -15.48 2.04 1.84
CA CYS A 315 -14.37 1.63 2.71
C CYS A 315 -14.68 1.91 4.19
N PRO A 316 -14.67 0.88 5.05
CA PRO A 316 -14.93 1.08 6.48
C PRO A 316 -13.82 1.92 7.13
N HIS A 317 -14.20 2.75 8.10
CA HIS A 317 -13.30 3.57 8.91
C HIS A 317 -13.88 3.77 10.30
N GLY A 318 -13.03 3.66 11.33
CA GLY A 318 -13.42 3.85 12.73
C GLY A 318 -13.45 2.54 13.51
N VAL A 319 -14.16 2.56 14.63
CA VAL A 319 -14.37 1.37 15.46
C VAL A 319 -15.34 0.42 14.78
N PHE A 320 -14.93 -0.83 14.64
CA PHE A 320 -15.77 -1.91 14.12
C PHE A 320 -16.45 -2.66 15.26
N SER A 321 -15.70 -3.00 16.31
CA SER A 321 -16.23 -3.63 17.52
C SER A 321 -15.53 -3.15 18.79
N MET A 322 -16.29 -3.14 19.90
CA MET A 322 -15.77 -2.88 21.23
C MET A 322 -15.56 -4.20 21.97
N SER A 323 -14.55 -4.26 22.82
CA SER A 323 -14.23 -5.46 23.59
C SER A 323 -15.32 -5.79 24.62
N TYR A 324 -15.88 -6.99 24.49
CA TYR A 324 -16.80 -7.54 25.50
C TYR A 324 -16.08 -7.94 26.80
N ARG A 325 -14.77 -8.16 26.74
CA ARG A 325 -13.94 -8.55 27.88
C ARG A 325 -13.50 -7.36 28.72
N MET A 326 -13.29 -6.22 28.09
CA MET A 326 -12.84 -4.99 28.75
C MET A 326 -13.68 -3.80 28.27
N PRO A 327 -14.69 -3.38 29.05
CA PRO A 327 -15.51 -2.22 28.72
C PRO A 327 -14.65 -0.96 28.49
N GLY A 328 -14.92 -0.27 27.39
CA GLY A 328 -14.20 0.95 27.00
C GLY A 328 -12.97 0.70 26.10
N LEU A 329 -12.53 -0.55 25.92
CA LEU A 329 -11.46 -0.90 24.99
C LEU A 329 -12.04 -1.19 23.60
N VAL A 330 -11.36 -0.73 22.55
CA VAL A 330 -11.65 -1.09 21.17
C VAL A 330 -11.09 -2.49 20.92
N GLU A 331 -11.93 -3.42 20.45
CA GLU A 331 -11.50 -4.75 20.02
C GLU A 331 -10.98 -4.70 18.60
N THR A 332 -11.81 -4.19 17.67
CA THR A 332 -11.49 -4.15 16.24
C THR A 332 -11.76 -2.77 15.66
N SER A 333 -10.82 -2.26 14.90
CA SER A 333 -10.94 -0.97 14.19
C SER A 333 -10.22 -0.99 12.86
N THR A 334 -10.59 -0.05 11.99
CA THR A 334 -9.93 0.20 10.72
C THR A 334 -9.76 1.70 10.49
N ASN A 335 -8.65 2.09 9.88
CA ASN A 335 -8.32 3.46 9.56
C ASN A 335 -8.04 3.60 8.06
N LEU A 336 -8.84 4.40 7.35
CA LEU A 336 -8.48 4.89 6.02
C LEU A 336 -7.44 6.00 6.23
N ALA A 337 -6.17 5.66 6.07
CA ALA A 337 -5.05 6.47 6.52
C ALA A 337 -4.60 7.51 5.50
N ALA A 338 -4.47 7.12 4.24
CA ALA A 338 -4.01 8.01 3.18
C ALA A 338 -4.58 7.64 1.81
N VAL A 339 -4.64 8.65 0.94
CA VAL A 339 -4.86 8.52 -0.50
C VAL A 339 -3.81 9.39 -1.19
N ARG A 340 -3.10 8.84 -2.16
CA ARG A 340 -2.06 9.50 -2.96
C ARG A 340 -2.25 9.22 -4.43
N PHE A 341 -2.10 10.23 -5.26
CA PHE A 341 -2.03 10.09 -6.70
C PHE A 341 -0.54 10.04 -7.09
N ASN A 342 -0.06 8.86 -7.40
CA ASN A 342 1.32 8.63 -7.83
C ASN A 342 1.39 8.56 -9.35
N GLU A 343 2.40 9.18 -9.96
CA GLU A 343 2.66 9.04 -11.39
C GLU A 343 3.47 7.75 -11.65
N PRO A 344 3.25 7.07 -12.80
CA PRO A 344 2.19 7.27 -13.78
C PRO A 344 0.96 6.40 -13.48
N ASN A 345 -0.21 7.03 -13.36
CA ASN A 345 -1.52 6.35 -13.39
C ASN A 345 -1.81 5.39 -12.21
N ASN A 346 -1.25 5.61 -11.04
CA ASN A 346 -1.53 4.84 -9.84
C ASN A 346 -2.12 5.70 -8.72
N ILE A 347 -3.18 5.20 -8.07
CA ILE A 347 -3.69 5.76 -6.82
C ILE A 347 -3.35 4.77 -5.72
N LEU A 348 -2.53 5.23 -4.78
CA LEU A 348 -2.20 4.49 -3.57
C LEU A 348 -3.21 4.82 -2.48
N ILE A 349 -3.83 3.80 -1.91
CA ILE A 349 -4.73 3.94 -0.77
C ILE A 349 -4.17 3.10 0.38
N THR A 350 -3.82 3.77 1.46
CA THR A 350 -3.27 3.13 2.66
C THR A 350 -4.35 3.00 3.72
N THR A 351 -4.50 1.79 4.25
CA THR A 351 -5.39 1.50 5.38
C THR A 351 -4.64 0.76 6.49
N SER A 352 -5.18 0.81 7.71
CA SER A 352 -4.59 0.10 8.84
C SER A 352 -5.69 -0.53 9.69
N GLN A 353 -5.63 -1.84 9.88
CA GLN A 353 -6.57 -2.61 10.68
C GLN A 353 -5.93 -3.06 11.99
N ARG A 354 -6.71 -3.00 13.05
CA ARG A 354 -6.28 -3.41 14.39
C ARG A 354 -7.35 -4.25 15.04
N SER A 355 -6.93 -5.33 15.71
CA SER A 355 -7.81 -6.14 16.56
C SER A 355 -6.98 -6.86 17.62
N ASP A 356 -7.57 -7.07 18.81
CA ASP A 356 -7.02 -7.97 19.83
C ASP A 356 -7.36 -9.44 19.54
N VAL A 357 -8.23 -9.70 18.53
CA VAL A 357 -8.63 -11.02 18.06
C VAL A 357 -8.15 -11.23 16.64
N ASN A 358 -7.22 -12.17 16.42
CA ASN A 358 -6.61 -12.39 15.10
C ASN A 358 -7.65 -12.65 13.99
N SER A 359 -8.69 -13.47 14.24
CA SER A 359 -9.73 -13.75 13.24
C SER A 359 -10.47 -12.47 12.82
N GLU A 360 -10.73 -11.56 13.77
CA GLU A 360 -11.42 -10.30 13.49
C GLU A 360 -10.50 -9.28 12.80
N LYS A 361 -9.19 -9.32 13.09
CA LYS A 361 -8.21 -8.54 12.33
C LYS A 361 -8.25 -8.90 10.84
N PHE A 362 -8.22 -10.21 10.53
CA PHE A 362 -8.32 -10.67 9.14
C PHE A 362 -9.71 -10.42 8.54
N ASN A 363 -10.77 -10.57 9.32
CA ASN A 363 -12.13 -10.30 8.85
C ASN A 363 -12.30 -8.86 8.38
N ILE A 364 -11.90 -7.87 9.18
CA ILE A 364 -11.97 -6.46 8.78
C ILE A 364 -11.03 -6.12 7.62
N ALA A 365 -9.85 -6.74 7.55
CA ALA A 365 -8.93 -6.59 6.43
C ALA A 365 -9.56 -7.11 5.13
N ASN A 366 -10.16 -8.31 5.16
CA ASN A 366 -10.85 -8.91 4.01
C ASN A 366 -12.09 -8.09 3.57
N MET A 367 -12.78 -7.41 4.50
CA MET A 367 -13.86 -6.49 4.14
C MET A 367 -13.32 -5.28 3.35
N VAL A 368 -12.21 -4.70 3.80
CA VAL A 368 -11.55 -3.60 3.09
C VAL A 368 -11.07 -4.08 1.71
N GLU A 369 -10.39 -5.21 1.64
CA GLU A 369 -9.96 -5.84 0.39
C GLU A 369 -11.13 -6.05 -0.57
N SER A 370 -12.24 -6.59 -0.10
CA SER A 370 -13.42 -6.84 -0.94
C SER A 370 -13.95 -5.56 -1.60
N VAL A 371 -13.99 -4.45 -0.85
CA VAL A 371 -14.43 -3.15 -1.37
C VAL A 371 -13.53 -2.69 -2.51
N PHE A 372 -12.21 -2.74 -2.32
CA PHE A 372 -11.26 -2.26 -3.33
C PHE A 372 -11.11 -3.23 -4.51
N THR A 373 -11.20 -4.52 -4.28
CA THR A 373 -11.23 -5.53 -5.36
C THR A 373 -12.44 -5.32 -6.28
N LEU A 374 -13.63 -5.03 -5.72
CA LEU A 374 -14.81 -4.67 -6.51
C LEU A 374 -14.63 -3.38 -7.33
N ALA A 375 -13.79 -2.49 -6.87
CA ALA A 375 -13.40 -1.28 -7.62
C ALA A 375 -12.27 -1.52 -8.64
N GLY A 376 -11.80 -2.76 -8.79
CA GLY A 376 -10.72 -3.13 -9.72
C GLY A 376 -9.32 -2.86 -9.20
N ALA A 377 -9.17 -2.63 -7.88
CA ALA A 377 -7.85 -2.44 -7.26
C ALA A 377 -7.12 -3.77 -7.06
N LYS A 378 -5.79 -3.72 -7.11
CA LYS A 378 -4.93 -4.73 -6.49
C LYS A 378 -4.84 -4.40 -5.00
N VAL A 379 -5.05 -5.39 -4.14
CA VAL A 379 -4.95 -5.22 -2.68
C VAL A 379 -3.82 -6.09 -2.17
N GLU A 380 -2.95 -5.51 -1.33
CA GLU A 380 -1.88 -6.22 -0.65
C GLU A 380 -2.04 -6.09 0.86
N HIS A 381 -1.86 -7.21 1.56
CA HIS A 381 -1.88 -7.26 3.02
C HIS A 381 -0.48 -7.51 3.53
N GLY A 382 -0.04 -6.68 4.44
CA GLY A 382 1.17 -6.97 5.18
C GLY A 382 0.98 -8.06 6.24
N GLU A 383 2.09 -8.65 6.69
CA GLU A 383 2.06 -9.70 7.70
C GLU A 383 1.49 -9.21 9.03
N GLY A 384 1.73 -7.96 9.41
CA GLY A 384 1.30 -7.38 10.67
C GLY A 384 1.79 -8.19 11.88
N TYR A 385 1.46 -7.76 13.07
CA TYR A 385 1.72 -8.52 14.29
C TYR A 385 0.42 -9.15 14.82
N PRO A 386 0.52 -10.29 15.56
CA PRO A 386 -0.65 -10.96 16.10
C PRO A 386 -1.41 -10.06 17.07
N GLY A 387 -2.73 -10.24 17.12
CA GLY A 387 -3.58 -9.60 18.12
C GLY A 387 -3.20 -10.10 19.51
N TRP A 388 -3.20 -9.19 20.48
CA TRP A 388 -2.98 -9.51 21.88
C TRP A 388 -4.26 -9.31 22.67
N ALA A 389 -4.90 -10.42 23.06
CA ALA A 389 -6.10 -10.37 23.87
C ALA A 389 -5.75 -10.01 25.33
N PRO A 390 -6.23 -8.87 25.86
CA PRO A 390 -5.93 -8.47 27.22
C PRO A 390 -6.52 -9.45 28.23
N ASN A 391 -5.73 -9.79 29.27
CA ASN A 391 -6.18 -10.62 30.37
C ASN A 391 -6.48 -9.80 31.62
N PRO A 392 -7.75 -9.44 31.89
CA PRO A 392 -8.13 -8.64 33.05
C PRO A 392 -7.85 -9.35 34.40
N ASP A 393 -7.73 -10.68 34.38
CA ASP A 393 -7.44 -11.50 35.57
C ASP A 393 -5.95 -11.65 35.85
N SER A 394 -5.08 -11.07 35.02
CA SER A 394 -3.65 -11.09 35.26
C SER A 394 -3.29 -10.52 36.66
N PRO A 395 -2.41 -11.19 37.40
CA PRO A 395 -1.94 -10.71 38.70
C PRO A 395 -1.38 -9.28 38.64
N VAL A 396 -0.70 -8.93 37.55
CA VAL A 396 -0.13 -7.60 37.32
C VAL A 396 -1.23 -6.53 37.18
N VAL A 397 -2.29 -6.83 36.44
CA VAL A 397 -3.45 -5.93 36.30
C VAL A 397 -4.14 -5.74 37.66
N LYS A 398 -4.32 -6.81 38.43
CA LYS A 398 -4.91 -6.73 39.80
C LYS A 398 -4.07 -5.87 40.75
N VAL A 399 -2.75 -5.92 40.67
CA VAL A 399 -1.83 -5.08 41.44
C VAL A 399 -1.93 -3.62 40.98
N ALA A 400 -1.93 -3.36 39.67
CA ALA A 400 -2.05 -2.00 39.10
C ALA A 400 -3.38 -1.32 39.49
N VAL A 401 -4.50 -2.06 39.42
CA VAL A 401 -5.82 -1.57 39.84
C VAL A 401 -5.84 -1.27 41.35
N LYS A 402 -5.22 -2.11 42.18
CA LYS A 402 -5.17 -1.94 43.63
C LYS A 402 -4.32 -0.73 44.05
N SER A 403 -3.23 -0.45 43.34
CA SER A 403 -2.40 0.75 43.57
C SER A 403 -3.15 2.05 43.24
N ARG A 404 -4.05 2.03 42.23
CA ARG A 404 -4.90 3.18 41.89
C ARG A 404 -5.91 3.53 42.98
N SER A 405 -6.46 2.55 43.71
CA SER A 405 -7.36 2.76 44.83
C SER A 405 -6.67 3.31 46.09
N CYS A 406 -5.33 3.32 46.14
CA CYS A 406 -4.51 3.85 47.23
C CYS A 406 -4.03 5.30 47.00
N GLY A 407 -4.60 6.06 46.06
CA GLY A 407 -4.33 7.49 45.88
C GLY A 407 -3.03 7.85 45.14
N LEU A 408 -2.34 6.89 44.56
CA LEU A 408 -1.26 7.16 43.64
C LEU A 408 -1.87 7.53 42.27
N SER A 409 -1.65 8.76 41.81
CA SER A 409 -2.07 9.24 40.49
C SER A 409 -1.30 8.45 39.40
N MET A 410 -1.93 7.40 38.90
CA MET A 410 -1.47 6.75 37.68
C MET A 410 -2.22 7.33 36.49
N PRO A 411 -1.57 7.52 35.36
CA PRO A 411 -2.23 7.99 34.13
C PRO A 411 -3.31 6.99 33.67
N ASP A 412 -4.26 7.50 32.90
CA ASP A 412 -5.42 6.80 32.34
C ASP A 412 -5.07 5.44 31.74
N TRP A 413 -6.01 4.49 31.73
CA TRP A 413 -5.85 3.14 31.16
C TRP A 413 -5.37 3.12 29.70
N SER A 414 -5.56 4.22 28.98
CA SER A 414 -4.92 4.45 27.67
C SER A 414 -3.39 4.44 27.74
N ALA A 415 -2.80 4.73 28.90
CA ALA A 415 -1.35 4.74 29.11
C ALA A 415 -0.75 3.34 29.33
N VAL A 416 -1.54 2.33 29.70
CA VAL A 416 -1.06 0.94 29.81
C VAL A 416 -0.78 0.32 28.44
N CYS A 417 -1.43 0.85 27.39
CA CYS A 417 -1.16 0.47 26.00
C CYS A 417 -0.15 1.39 25.29
N SER A 418 0.24 2.54 25.89
CA SER A 418 1.10 3.57 25.29
C SER A 418 2.49 3.73 25.90
N TRP A 419 3.01 2.73 26.61
CA TRP A 419 4.35 2.81 27.19
C TRP A 419 5.44 2.80 26.11
N ARG A 420 5.69 3.97 25.53
CA ARG A 420 6.74 4.18 24.52
C ARG A 420 8.13 4.51 25.09
N ASN A 421 8.34 4.62 26.41
CA ASN A 421 9.64 5.07 26.93
C ASN A 421 10.23 4.32 28.13
N THR A 422 9.72 3.15 28.48
CA THR A 422 10.42 2.31 29.47
C THR A 422 10.35 0.85 29.01
N ARG A 423 11.49 0.32 28.53
CA ARG A 423 11.63 -1.08 28.16
C ARG A 423 11.59 -1.95 29.40
N ILE A 424 10.44 -2.48 29.77
CA ILE A 424 10.33 -3.64 30.67
C ILE A 424 9.83 -4.79 29.79
N TRP A 425 10.77 -5.64 29.40
CA TRP A 425 10.48 -6.92 28.75
C TRP A 425 10.06 -7.90 29.84
N ILE A 426 8.78 -8.26 29.92
CA ILE A 426 8.34 -9.43 30.69
C ILE A 426 8.20 -10.55 29.68
N TRP A 427 9.21 -11.41 29.62
CA TRP A 427 9.24 -12.62 28.81
C TRP A 427 8.51 -13.72 29.60
N PHE A 428 7.45 -14.30 29.04
CA PHE A 428 6.85 -15.54 29.53
C PHE A 428 7.25 -16.67 28.60
N PRO A 429 7.87 -17.76 29.12
CA PRO A 429 8.10 -18.94 28.32
C PRO A 429 6.75 -19.56 27.97
N SER A 430 6.55 -19.83 26.68
CA SER A 430 5.44 -20.66 26.22
C SER A 430 5.74 -22.11 26.57
N ASP A 431 5.00 -22.68 27.51
CA ASP A 431 4.89 -24.12 27.63
C ASP A 431 4.23 -24.65 26.36
N ARG A 432 4.99 -25.44 25.60
CA ARG A 432 4.44 -26.36 24.59
C ARG A 432 4.31 -27.73 25.22
N PRO A 433 3.26 -28.48 24.92
CA PRO A 433 3.42 -29.91 24.70
C PRO A 433 3.85 -30.22 23.27
#